data_9ed9d2fb1f6aea73c502be25fd79fe22
#
_entry.id   9ed9d2fb1f6aea73c502be25fd79fe22
#
_cell.length_a   1.000
_cell.length_b   1.000
_cell.length_c   1.000
_cell.angle_alpha   90.00
_cell.angle_beta   90.00
_cell.angle_gamma   90.00
#
_symmetry.space_group_name_H-M   'P 1'
#
loop_
_entity.id
_entity.type
_entity.pdbx_description
1 polymer ?
#
loop_
_entity_poly.entity_id
_entity_poly.type
_entity_poly.pdbx_seq_one_letter_code
_entity_poly.pdbx_strand_id
1 'polypeptide(L)'
;MFYDEAVLTSMMSMHLTDDRVRGIMYYGQMRDFIDEKKRSIFQTQVSNCAGICLIYGVGASLITKGDLLVYADLARWEIQLRYRKGMPNFKCHNNDEDILRKYKRGFFIEWRIADKLKRDLYDEIDFYLDTNKADQPKMISGEAFRAGLKQISRRPFRLVPYFDPGVWGGQWMKEVCGLDSNEDNFAWSFDGVPEENSLYLKYGDIVIETPAMNVVQYQPENLLGEKNFARFGAEFPIRFDFLDTMEGQNLSLQVHPLTEYIKSHFGMTYTQDESYYILDCQEGGGVFLGLKEDIQKEKMINELKRAQAGEGSFNVQRYINFFE
;
A
#
# COMPACT_ATOMS: atom_id res chain seq x y z
N MET A 1 -13.77 17.88 -12.63
CA MET A 1 -12.60 18.73 -12.32
C MET A 1 -11.30 18.16 -12.91
N PHE A 2 -11.04 16.88 -12.82
CA PHE A 2 -9.83 16.26 -13.37
C PHE A 2 -9.86 16.13 -14.90
N TYR A 3 -8.69 15.96 -15.50
CA TYR A 3 -8.58 15.57 -16.92
C TYR A 3 -9.32 14.26 -17.18
N ASP A 4 -9.62 14.01 -18.44
CA ASP A 4 -10.25 12.77 -18.86
C ASP A 4 -9.25 11.61 -18.83
N GLU A 5 -9.74 10.37 -18.77
CA GLU A 5 -8.95 9.15 -18.61
C GLU A 5 -7.76 9.04 -19.55
N ALA A 6 -7.97 9.33 -20.85
CA ALA A 6 -6.90 9.24 -21.85
C ALA A 6 -5.75 10.22 -21.56
N VAL A 7 -6.07 11.44 -21.13
CA VAL A 7 -5.07 12.46 -20.77
C VAL A 7 -4.34 12.05 -19.50
N LEU A 8 -5.08 11.60 -18.45
CA LEU A 8 -4.48 11.13 -17.21
C LEU A 8 -3.55 9.95 -17.44
N THR A 9 -3.96 8.98 -18.25
CA THR A 9 -3.14 7.80 -18.59
C THR A 9 -1.87 8.21 -19.33
N SER A 10 -1.98 9.16 -20.27
CA SER A 10 -0.80 9.71 -20.96
C SER A 10 0.16 10.43 -19.98
N MET A 11 -0.35 11.24 -19.07
CA MET A 11 0.46 11.93 -18.05
C MET A 11 1.18 10.95 -17.12
N MET A 12 0.58 9.81 -16.84
CA MET A 12 1.12 8.78 -15.94
C MET A 12 2.01 7.76 -16.65
N SER A 13 2.02 7.72 -17.99
CA SER A 13 2.63 6.63 -18.78
C SER A 13 4.10 6.37 -18.44
N MET A 14 4.92 7.41 -18.30
CA MET A 14 6.34 7.27 -17.96
C MET A 14 6.56 6.69 -16.56
N HIS A 15 5.61 6.87 -15.64
CA HIS A 15 5.66 6.30 -14.29
C HIS A 15 5.11 4.88 -14.23
N LEU A 16 4.15 4.56 -15.10
CA LEU A 16 3.56 3.23 -15.17
C LEU A 16 4.47 2.24 -15.89
N THR A 17 5.29 2.67 -16.84
CA THR A 17 6.17 1.81 -17.65
C THR A 17 5.44 0.63 -18.31
N ASP A 18 6.12 -0.17 -19.10
CA ASP A 18 5.56 -1.39 -19.71
C ASP A 18 5.61 -2.62 -18.78
N ASP A 19 6.39 -2.56 -17.70
CA ASP A 19 6.46 -3.65 -16.72
C ASP A 19 5.09 -3.88 -16.08
N ARG A 20 4.72 -5.14 -15.88
CA ARG A 20 3.42 -5.51 -15.30
C ARG A 20 3.25 -5.06 -13.85
N VAL A 21 4.34 -5.06 -13.08
CA VAL A 21 4.34 -4.87 -11.62
C VAL A 21 5.04 -3.58 -11.21
N ARG A 22 6.17 -3.25 -11.87
CA ARG A 22 7.05 -2.17 -11.45
C ARG A 22 6.81 -0.90 -12.23
N GLY A 23 6.76 0.21 -11.49
CA GLY A 23 6.66 1.57 -12.03
C GLY A 23 7.76 2.46 -11.46
N ILE A 24 7.65 3.75 -11.72
CA ILE A 24 8.51 4.80 -11.18
C ILE A 24 7.68 5.67 -10.24
N MET A 25 8.20 5.95 -9.04
CA MET A 25 7.52 6.75 -8.03
C MET A 25 7.16 8.13 -8.56
N TYR A 26 5.90 8.51 -8.42
CA TYR A 26 5.41 9.84 -8.73
C TYR A 26 5.45 10.73 -7.49
N TYR A 27 6.23 11.81 -7.55
CA TYR A 27 6.41 12.75 -6.44
C TYR A 27 5.57 14.03 -6.58
N GLY A 28 4.74 14.15 -7.60
CA GLY A 28 3.82 15.27 -7.80
C GLY A 28 2.66 15.28 -6.80
N GLN A 29 1.64 16.04 -7.13
CA GLN A 29 0.45 16.29 -6.31
C GLN A 29 -0.83 15.96 -7.07
N MET A 30 -1.94 15.81 -6.37
CA MET A 30 -3.25 15.61 -7.01
C MET A 30 -3.66 16.79 -7.89
N ARG A 31 -3.17 17.99 -7.58
CA ARG A 31 -3.40 19.21 -8.39
C ARG A 31 -2.83 19.11 -9.80
N ASP A 32 -1.78 18.34 -10.01
CA ASP A 32 -1.14 18.18 -11.32
C ASP A 32 -2.10 17.55 -12.36
N PHE A 33 -3.11 16.85 -11.89
CA PHE A 33 -4.12 16.15 -12.69
C PHE A 33 -5.43 16.93 -12.87
N ILE A 34 -5.47 18.19 -12.44
CA ILE A 34 -6.65 19.06 -12.54
C ILE A 34 -6.69 19.81 -13.89
N ASP A 35 -7.83 19.76 -14.54
CA ASP A 35 -8.18 20.67 -15.62
C ASP A 35 -8.71 21.98 -14.98
N GLU A 36 -7.90 23.02 -15.01
CA GLU A 36 -8.22 24.30 -14.37
C GLU A 36 -9.49 24.98 -14.99
N LYS A 37 -9.80 24.71 -16.24
CA LYS A 37 -11.05 25.20 -16.85
C LYS A 37 -12.26 24.52 -16.19
N LYS A 38 -12.22 23.19 -16.08
CA LYS A 38 -13.29 22.44 -15.39
C LYS A 38 -13.39 22.85 -13.93
N ARG A 39 -12.26 23.04 -13.25
CA ARG A 39 -12.24 23.49 -11.84
C ARG A 39 -12.91 24.84 -11.66
N SER A 40 -12.58 25.83 -12.50
CA SER A 40 -13.18 27.18 -12.44
C SER A 40 -14.70 27.15 -12.66
N ILE A 41 -15.19 26.26 -13.53
CA ILE A 41 -16.64 26.08 -13.72
C ILE A 41 -17.29 25.60 -12.42
N PHE A 42 -16.70 24.57 -11.76
CA PHE A 42 -17.23 24.08 -10.48
C PHE A 42 -17.17 25.14 -9.38
N GLN A 43 -16.09 25.94 -9.31
CA GLN A 43 -15.96 27.02 -8.34
C GLN A 43 -17.06 28.08 -8.55
N THR A 44 -17.35 28.42 -9.79
CA THR A 44 -18.44 29.36 -10.14
C THR A 44 -19.81 28.79 -9.75
N GLN A 45 -20.05 27.50 -9.99
CA GLN A 45 -21.29 26.83 -9.58
C GLN A 45 -21.47 26.87 -8.06
N VAL A 46 -20.40 26.59 -7.30
CA VAL A 46 -20.42 26.66 -5.82
C VAL A 46 -20.72 28.07 -5.35
N SER A 47 -20.04 29.09 -5.92
CA SER A 47 -20.22 30.49 -5.54
C SER A 47 -21.65 30.99 -5.83
N ASN A 48 -22.33 30.44 -6.82
CA ASN A 48 -23.70 30.80 -7.20
C ASN A 48 -24.77 29.95 -6.49
N CYS A 49 -24.38 28.98 -5.68
CA CYS A 49 -25.31 28.12 -4.96
C CYS A 49 -25.99 28.88 -3.83
N ALA A 50 -27.30 28.98 -3.87
CA ALA A 50 -28.10 29.50 -2.77
C ALA A 50 -28.57 28.36 -1.88
N GLY A 51 -27.99 28.21 -0.69
CA GLY A 51 -28.31 27.14 0.25
C GLY A 51 -27.16 26.13 0.44
N ILE A 52 -27.49 24.87 0.72
CA ILE A 52 -26.48 23.85 0.99
C ILE A 52 -25.94 23.32 -0.34
N CYS A 53 -24.62 23.41 -0.52
CA CYS A 53 -23.91 22.84 -1.66
C CYS A 53 -23.06 21.64 -1.19
N LEU A 54 -23.39 20.45 -1.65
CA LEU A 54 -22.63 19.23 -1.36
C LEU A 54 -21.64 18.96 -2.49
N ILE A 55 -20.34 19.01 -2.17
CA ILE A 55 -19.26 18.64 -3.09
C ILE A 55 -18.67 17.32 -2.58
N TYR A 56 -18.76 16.26 -3.37
CA TYR A 56 -18.28 14.95 -2.94
C TYR A 56 -17.36 14.29 -3.96
N GLY A 57 -16.50 13.39 -3.45
CA GLY A 57 -15.56 12.59 -4.22
C GLY A 57 -14.10 12.99 -4.04
N VAL A 58 -13.23 12.25 -4.67
CA VAL A 58 -11.78 12.45 -4.58
C VAL A 58 -11.41 13.85 -5.05
N GLY A 59 -10.68 14.60 -4.20
CA GLY A 59 -10.24 15.95 -4.52
C GLY A 59 -11.30 17.05 -4.38
N ALA A 60 -12.44 16.78 -3.76
CA ALA A 60 -13.49 17.79 -3.52
C ALA A 60 -12.95 19.06 -2.86
N SER A 61 -12.07 18.95 -1.88
CA SER A 61 -11.38 20.05 -1.20
C SER A 61 -10.52 20.93 -2.12
N LEU A 62 -10.16 20.45 -3.31
CA LEU A 62 -9.41 21.23 -4.31
C LEU A 62 -10.30 22.19 -5.12
N ILE A 63 -11.61 22.05 -5.04
CA ILE A 63 -12.56 23.00 -5.62
C ILE A 63 -12.71 24.19 -4.68
N THR A 64 -13.03 23.92 -3.42
CA THR A 64 -13.15 24.90 -2.32
C THR A 64 -12.92 24.20 -0.99
N LYS A 65 -12.52 24.96 0.03
CA LYS A 65 -12.41 24.44 1.40
C LYS A 65 -13.79 24.10 1.99
N GLY A 66 -14.84 24.83 1.57
CA GLY A 66 -16.17 24.72 2.14
C GLY A 66 -16.25 25.24 3.59
N ASP A 67 -17.47 25.20 4.16
CA ASP A 67 -17.71 25.54 5.55
C ASP A 67 -17.58 24.34 6.49
N LEU A 68 -17.62 23.14 5.92
CA LEU A 68 -17.52 21.89 6.64
C LEU A 68 -16.83 20.83 5.77
N LEU A 69 -15.78 20.22 6.31
CA LEU A 69 -15.02 19.16 5.67
C LEU A 69 -15.26 17.80 6.34
N VAL A 70 -15.90 16.88 5.62
CA VAL A 70 -16.01 15.47 6.00
C VAL A 70 -15.00 14.68 5.19
N TYR A 71 -14.01 14.08 5.85
CA TYR A 71 -13.01 13.25 5.20
C TYR A 71 -13.41 11.76 5.28
N ALA A 72 -13.81 11.21 4.15
CA ALA A 72 -14.08 9.77 4.03
C ALA A 72 -12.78 9.02 3.75
N ASP A 73 -12.39 8.11 4.63
CA ASP A 73 -11.15 7.36 4.55
C ASP A 73 -11.37 5.87 4.40
N LEU A 74 -10.36 5.20 3.88
CA LEU A 74 -10.39 3.78 3.55
C LEU A 74 -8.98 3.20 3.73
N ALA A 75 -8.86 2.08 4.46
CA ALA A 75 -7.61 1.36 4.60
C ALA A 75 -7.13 0.82 3.25
N ARG A 76 -5.84 0.84 3.00
CA ARG A 76 -5.28 0.41 1.72
C ARG A 76 -5.53 -1.07 1.43
N TRP A 77 -5.50 -1.90 2.48
CA TRP A 77 -5.91 -3.29 2.36
C TRP A 77 -7.35 -3.44 1.83
N GLU A 78 -8.29 -2.66 2.36
CA GLU A 78 -9.67 -2.67 1.86
C GLU A 78 -9.76 -2.16 0.40
N ILE A 79 -8.94 -1.17 0.01
CA ILE A 79 -8.84 -0.73 -1.40
C ILE A 79 -8.39 -1.90 -2.28
N GLN A 80 -7.39 -2.68 -1.86
CA GLN A 80 -6.91 -3.85 -2.59
C GLN A 80 -8.01 -4.92 -2.73
N LEU A 81 -8.75 -5.20 -1.66
CA LEU A 81 -9.89 -6.13 -1.69
C LEU A 81 -10.99 -5.65 -2.66
N ARG A 82 -11.27 -4.35 -2.69
CA ARG A 82 -12.23 -3.76 -3.65
C ARG A 82 -11.70 -3.83 -5.09
N TYR A 83 -10.42 -3.65 -5.31
CA TYR A 83 -9.80 -3.85 -6.64
C TYR A 83 -9.98 -5.29 -7.13
N ARG A 84 -9.79 -6.29 -6.26
CA ARG A 84 -10.04 -7.72 -6.58
C ARG A 84 -11.51 -7.99 -6.92
N LYS A 85 -12.43 -7.19 -6.38
CA LYS A 85 -13.88 -7.24 -6.66
C LYS A 85 -14.32 -6.37 -7.85
N GLY A 86 -13.38 -5.83 -8.62
CA GLY A 86 -13.68 -5.06 -9.82
C GLY A 86 -13.77 -3.55 -9.63
N MET A 87 -13.43 -2.97 -8.46
CA MET A 87 -13.34 -1.51 -8.35
C MET A 87 -12.26 -0.98 -9.30
N PRO A 88 -12.55 0.01 -10.15
CA PRO A 88 -11.55 0.58 -11.04
C PRO A 88 -10.58 1.51 -10.29
N ASN A 89 -9.45 1.80 -10.91
CA ASN A 89 -8.56 2.87 -10.49
C ASN A 89 -9.21 4.26 -10.64
N PHE A 90 -8.60 5.26 -10.02
CA PHE A 90 -9.08 6.64 -10.06
C PHE A 90 -9.25 7.15 -11.50
N LYS A 91 -10.48 7.57 -11.85
CA LYS A 91 -10.83 8.09 -13.17
C LYS A 91 -10.52 7.14 -14.33
N CYS A 92 -10.59 5.83 -14.11
CA CYS A 92 -10.40 4.78 -15.10
C CYS A 92 -11.65 3.90 -15.25
N HIS A 93 -11.74 3.22 -16.41
CA HIS A 93 -12.75 2.20 -16.69
C HIS A 93 -12.09 0.81 -16.77
N ASN A 94 -11.16 0.52 -15.88
CA ASN A 94 -10.33 -0.68 -15.87
C ASN A 94 -10.78 -1.73 -14.83
N ASN A 95 -12.07 -1.97 -14.74
CA ASN A 95 -12.67 -2.90 -13.78
C ASN A 95 -12.05 -4.29 -13.86
N ASP A 96 -11.87 -4.80 -15.06
CA ASP A 96 -11.40 -6.16 -15.37
C ASP A 96 -9.89 -6.23 -15.70
N GLU A 97 -9.15 -5.15 -15.46
CA GLU A 97 -7.70 -5.14 -15.68
C GLU A 97 -6.98 -6.06 -14.69
N ASP A 98 -5.84 -6.59 -15.11
CA ASP A 98 -4.92 -7.35 -14.27
C ASP A 98 -4.68 -6.65 -12.92
N ILE A 99 -4.90 -7.38 -11.83
CA ILE A 99 -4.86 -6.84 -10.48
C ILE A 99 -3.51 -6.22 -10.13
N LEU A 100 -2.40 -6.75 -10.64
CA LEU A 100 -1.07 -6.21 -10.40
C LEU A 100 -0.85 -4.88 -11.13
N ARG A 101 -1.46 -4.68 -12.29
CA ARG A 101 -1.45 -3.40 -13.00
C ARG A 101 -2.27 -2.35 -12.25
N LYS A 102 -3.42 -2.72 -11.68
CA LYS A 102 -4.23 -1.85 -10.81
C LYS A 102 -3.45 -1.44 -9.56
N TYR A 103 -2.77 -2.39 -8.90
CA TYR A 103 -1.92 -2.11 -7.73
C TYR A 103 -0.74 -1.22 -8.10
N LYS A 104 -0.07 -1.47 -9.22
CA LYS A 104 1.03 -0.63 -9.71
C LYS A 104 0.60 0.83 -9.84
N ARG A 105 -0.51 1.09 -10.50
CA ARG A 105 -1.06 2.44 -10.66
C ARG A 105 -1.40 3.08 -9.32
N GLY A 106 -2.03 2.34 -8.41
CA GLY A 106 -2.29 2.76 -7.04
C GLY A 106 -1.00 3.11 -6.30
N PHE A 107 -0.08 2.17 -6.21
CA PHE A 107 1.13 2.26 -5.40
C PHE A 107 2.09 3.36 -5.86
N PHE A 108 2.38 3.43 -7.17
CA PHE A 108 3.37 4.38 -7.68
C PHE A 108 2.84 5.80 -7.84
N ILE A 109 1.52 5.97 -7.98
CA ILE A 109 0.94 7.29 -8.31
C ILE A 109 -0.25 7.64 -7.39
N GLU A 110 -1.38 6.93 -7.50
CA GLU A 110 -2.67 7.40 -7.01
C GLU A 110 -2.71 7.51 -5.48
N TRP A 111 -2.23 6.49 -4.78
CA TRP A 111 -2.21 6.50 -3.31
C TRP A 111 -1.28 7.56 -2.77
N ARG A 112 -0.16 7.82 -3.44
CA ARG A 112 0.82 8.83 -3.03
C ARG A 112 0.29 10.25 -3.12
N ILE A 113 -0.40 10.58 -4.22
CA ILE A 113 -1.01 11.90 -4.37
C ILE A 113 -2.20 12.09 -3.44
N ALA A 114 -2.95 11.02 -3.14
CA ALA A 114 -4.04 11.03 -2.18
C ALA A 114 -3.51 11.24 -0.74
N ASP A 115 -2.44 10.53 -0.36
CA ASP A 115 -1.80 10.69 0.94
C ASP A 115 -1.23 12.10 1.14
N LYS A 116 -0.63 12.70 0.09
CA LYS A 116 -0.16 14.09 0.15
C LYS A 116 -1.33 15.07 0.38
N LEU A 117 -2.42 14.91 -0.36
CA LEU A 117 -3.60 15.74 -0.15
C LEU A 117 -4.17 15.56 1.25
N LYS A 118 -4.24 14.32 1.75
CA LYS A 118 -4.71 14.05 3.12
C LYS A 118 -3.86 14.76 4.16
N ARG A 119 -2.53 14.73 4.02
CA ARG A 119 -1.63 15.42 4.96
C ARG A 119 -1.92 16.91 5.07
N ASP A 120 -2.22 17.55 3.96
CA ASP A 120 -2.56 18.98 3.93
C ASP A 120 -3.90 19.28 4.61
N LEU A 121 -4.75 18.27 4.79
CA LEU A 121 -6.11 18.43 5.31
C LEU A 121 -6.29 18.04 6.78
N TYR A 122 -5.34 17.34 7.42
CA TYR A 122 -5.55 16.80 8.78
C TYR A 122 -6.10 17.82 9.78
N ASP A 123 -5.57 19.03 9.77
CA ASP A 123 -6.00 20.08 10.71
C ASP A 123 -7.31 20.77 10.29
N GLU A 124 -7.75 20.57 9.05
CA GLU A 124 -8.98 21.15 8.48
C GLU A 124 -10.18 20.19 8.54
N ILE A 125 -9.97 18.91 8.88
CA ILE A 125 -11.04 17.90 8.98
C ILE A 125 -11.98 18.26 10.15
N ASP A 126 -13.25 18.53 9.85
CA ASP A 126 -14.30 18.71 10.85
C ASP A 126 -14.86 17.36 11.31
N PHE A 127 -15.06 16.43 10.36
CA PHE A 127 -15.50 15.06 10.66
C PHE A 127 -14.70 14.03 9.86
N TYR A 128 -14.27 13.00 10.57
CA TYR A 128 -13.64 11.83 9.98
C TYR A 128 -14.66 10.71 9.80
N LEU A 129 -14.77 10.16 8.61
CA LEU A 129 -15.71 9.11 8.22
C LEU A 129 -14.96 7.84 7.84
N ASP A 130 -15.07 6.80 8.66
CA ASP A 130 -14.61 5.45 8.36
C ASP A 130 -15.58 4.79 7.36
N THR A 131 -15.06 4.41 6.19
CA THR A 131 -15.83 3.77 5.11
C THR A 131 -15.32 2.35 4.76
N ASN A 132 -14.56 1.73 5.68
CA ASN A 132 -14.02 0.39 5.45
C ASN A 132 -15.10 -0.68 5.27
N LYS A 133 -16.17 -0.60 6.06
CA LYS A 133 -17.32 -1.49 5.88
C LYS A 133 -18.37 -0.84 5.00
N ALA A 134 -18.69 -1.50 3.88
CA ALA A 134 -19.78 -1.06 3.02
C ALA A 134 -21.08 -0.94 3.83
N ASP A 135 -21.84 0.12 3.56
CA ASP A 135 -23.15 0.40 4.18
C ASP A 135 -23.16 0.53 5.72
N GLN A 136 -21.99 0.56 6.36
CA GLN A 136 -21.83 0.74 7.81
C GLN A 136 -20.80 1.84 8.14
N PRO A 137 -20.91 3.04 7.57
CA PRO A 137 -19.94 4.10 7.87
C PRO A 137 -20.04 4.51 9.33
N LYS A 138 -18.89 4.90 9.90
CA LYS A 138 -18.80 5.44 11.26
C LYS A 138 -18.15 6.79 11.23
N MET A 139 -18.67 7.72 11.98
CA MET A 139 -18.20 9.10 11.97
C MET A 139 -17.83 9.57 13.37
N ILE A 140 -16.72 10.31 13.46
CA ILE A 140 -16.27 11.01 14.66
C ILE A 140 -15.88 12.44 14.30
N SER A 141 -15.79 13.34 15.29
CA SER A 141 -15.27 14.68 15.04
C SER A 141 -13.78 14.63 14.63
N GLY A 142 -13.34 15.58 13.80
CA GLY A 142 -11.94 15.72 13.43
C GLY A 142 -11.03 16.01 14.64
N GLU A 143 -11.53 16.71 15.64
CA GLU A 143 -10.82 16.92 16.91
C GLU A 143 -10.55 15.59 17.62
N ALA A 144 -11.58 14.73 17.77
CA ALA A 144 -11.44 13.41 18.38
C ALA A 144 -10.46 12.54 17.56
N PHE A 145 -10.57 12.59 16.24
CA PHE A 145 -9.65 11.86 15.35
C PHE A 145 -8.19 12.26 15.58
N ARG A 146 -7.89 13.55 15.52
CA ARG A 146 -6.53 14.06 15.78
C ARG A 146 -6.02 13.74 17.18
N ALA A 147 -6.88 13.84 18.19
CA ALA A 147 -6.53 13.47 19.57
C ALA A 147 -6.17 11.99 19.68
N GLY A 148 -6.93 11.11 19.03
CA GLY A 148 -6.65 9.67 18.96
C GLY A 148 -5.30 9.36 18.32
N LEU A 149 -4.99 9.98 17.18
CA LEU A 149 -3.70 9.82 16.52
C LEU A 149 -2.52 10.28 17.38
N LYS A 150 -2.67 11.41 18.09
CA LYS A 150 -1.67 11.91 19.06
C LYS A 150 -1.49 10.95 20.25
N GLN A 151 -2.58 10.38 20.75
CA GLN A 151 -2.54 9.47 21.88
C GLN A 151 -1.84 8.16 21.51
N ILE A 152 -2.22 7.56 20.38
CA ILE A 152 -1.67 6.25 19.96
C ILE A 152 -0.19 6.34 19.61
N SER A 153 0.29 7.45 19.03
CA SER A 153 1.70 7.63 18.68
C SER A 153 2.66 7.62 19.89
N ARG A 154 2.13 7.69 21.10
CA ARG A 154 2.88 7.72 22.37
C ARG A 154 2.72 6.45 23.21
N ARG A 155 2.11 5.42 22.67
CA ARG A 155 1.81 4.16 23.39
C ARG A 155 2.10 2.97 22.50
N PRO A 156 2.45 1.81 23.06
CA PRO A 156 2.45 0.58 22.31
C PRO A 156 1.07 0.31 21.69
N PHE A 157 1.04 -0.06 20.43
CA PHE A 157 -0.15 -0.49 19.72
C PHE A 157 0.23 -1.57 18.72
N ARG A 158 -0.75 -2.22 18.14
CA ARG A 158 -0.56 -3.18 17.05
C ARG A 158 -1.51 -2.86 15.92
N LEU A 159 -1.11 -3.28 14.73
CA LEU A 159 -1.90 -3.17 13.51
C LEU A 159 -3.05 -4.18 13.52
N VAL A 160 -4.11 -3.90 12.78
CA VAL A 160 -5.13 -4.90 12.48
C VAL A 160 -4.48 -5.96 11.59
N PRO A 161 -4.43 -7.23 12.02
CA PRO A 161 -3.82 -8.28 11.21
C PRO A 161 -4.68 -8.60 9.99
N TYR A 162 -4.04 -8.93 8.89
CA TYR A 162 -4.69 -9.59 7.77
C TYR A 162 -3.97 -10.90 7.43
N PHE A 163 -4.64 -11.76 6.71
CA PHE A 163 -4.17 -13.06 6.29
C PHE A 163 -4.50 -13.23 4.82
N ASP A 164 -3.50 -13.49 3.99
CA ASP A 164 -3.70 -13.57 2.54
C ASP A 164 -3.13 -14.88 1.98
N PRO A 165 -3.90 -15.61 1.17
CA PRO A 165 -3.40 -16.78 0.47
C PRO A 165 -2.40 -16.39 -0.62
N GLY A 166 -1.54 -17.32 -1.01
CA GLY A 166 -0.55 -17.12 -2.06
C GLY A 166 -0.11 -18.41 -2.70
N VAL A 167 0.53 -18.32 -3.86
CA VAL A 167 0.94 -19.49 -4.65
C VAL A 167 1.91 -20.44 -3.93
N TRP A 168 2.61 -19.96 -2.92
CA TRP A 168 3.56 -20.72 -2.12
C TRP A 168 3.11 -20.94 -0.66
N GLY A 169 1.90 -20.45 -0.32
CA GLY A 169 1.39 -20.46 1.05
C GLY A 169 1.29 -21.84 1.68
N GLY A 170 1.48 -21.87 2.98
CA GLY A 170 1.51 -23.07 3.79
C GLY A 170 0.21 -23.37 4.55
N GLN A 171 0.27 -24.36 5.42
CA GLN A 171 -0.86 -24.83 6.23
C GLN A 171 -0.67 -24.54 7.73
N TRP A 172 0.55 -24.26 8.18
CA TRP A 172 0.88 -24.06 9.60
C TRP A 172 0.10 -22.90 10.22
N MET A 173 0.06 -21.76 9.52
CA MET A 173 -0.66 -20.56 9.99
C MET A 173 -2.17 -20.83 10.09
N LYS A 174 -2.73 -21.59 9.15
CA LYS A 174 -4.14 -21.98 9.15
C LYS A 174 -4.51 -22.74 10.43
N GLU A 175 -3.67 -23.67 10.82
CA GLU A 175 -3.88 -24.51 12.00
C GLU A 175 -3.64 -23.73 13.30
N VAL A 176 -2.48 -23.07 13.43
CA VAL A 176 -2.04 -22.39 14.65
C VAL A 176 -2.94 -21.21 15.00
N CYS A 177 -3.43 -20.48 13.99
CA CYS A 177 -4.30 -19.32 14.20
C CYS A 177 -5.81 -19.64 14.08
N GLY A 178 -6.17 -20.88 13.76
CA GLY A 178 -7.57 -21.29 13.59
C GLY A 178 -8.28 -20.51 12.47
N LEU A 179 -7.61 -20.32 11.34
CA LEU A 179 -8.11 -19.56 10.20
C LEU A 179 -9.12 -20.36 9.38
N ASP A 180 -9.74 -19.73 8.39
CA ASP A 180 -10.77 -20.36 7.55
C ASP A 180 -10.20 -21.60 6.84
N SER A 181 -10.77 -22.75 7.14
CA SER A 181 -10.36 -24.04 6.57
C SER A 181 -10.73 -24.19 5.09
N ASN A 182 -11.64 -23.33 4.57
CA ASN A 182 -12.03 -23.36 3.16
C ASN A 182 -11.01 -22.67 2.24
N GLU A 183 -10.13 -21.84 2.81
CA GLU A 183 -9.02 -21.27 2.03
C GLU A 183 -7.99 -22.36 1.74
N ASP A 184 -7.40 -22.33 0.55
CA ASP A 184 -6.41 -23.33 0.14
C ASP A 184 -5.16 -23.27 1.05
N ASN A 185 -4.70 -22.08 1.37
CA ASN A 185 -3.51 -21.82 2.19
C ASN A 185 -3.51 -20.41 2.75
N PHE A 186 -2.52 -20.09 3.59
CA PHE A 186 -2.16 -18.71 3.91
C PHE A 186 -0.65 -18.52 3.69
N ALA A 187 -0.30 -17.46 2.97
CA ALA A 187 1.07 -17.14 2.63
C ALA A 187 1.61 -16.02 3.52
N TRP A 188 0.83 -14.96 3.69
CA TRP A 188 1.16 -13.79 4.51
C TRP A 188 0.22 -13.65 5.68
N SER A 189 0.76 -13.18 6.81
CA SER A 189 -0.05 -12.93 8.00
C SER A 189 0.63 -11.96 8.97
N PHE A 190 -0.17 -11.33 9.80
CA PHE A 190 0.26 -10.37 10.83
C PHE A 190 1.17 -9.27 10.31
N ASP A 191 0.99 -8.88 9.06
CA ASP A 191 1.86 -7.93 8.38
C ASP A 191 1.94 -6.62 9.13
N GLY A 192 3.16 -6.17 9.34
CA GLY A 192 3.51 -4.87 9.89
C GLY A 192 3.94 -3.93 8.76
N VAL A 193 3.04 -3.71 7.80
CA VAL A 193 3.24 -2.80 6.65
C VAL A 193 2.27 -1.63 6.81
N PRO A 194 2.68 -0.52 7.46
CA PRO A 194 1.76 0.60 7.76
C PRO A 194 1.06 1.18 6.54
N GLU A 195 1.66 1.06 5.36
CA GLU A 195 1.04 1.48 4.11
C GLU A 195 -0.21 0.66 3.75
N GLU A 196 -0.33 -0.56 4.25
CA GLU A 196 -1.43 -1.47 3.93
C GLU A 196 -2.38 -1.69 5.10
N ASN A 197 -1.82 -1.82 6.31
CA ASN A 197 -2.59 -2.10 7.51
C ASN A 197 -3.45 -0.93 7.99
N SER A 198 -4.40 -1.28 8.83
CA SER A 198 -5.26 -0.36 9.57
C SER A 198 -5.07 -0.47 11.08
N LEU A 199 -5.75 0.40 11.80
CA LEU A 199 -5.83 0.47 13.26
C LEU A 199 -7.29 0.56 13.67
N TYR A 200 -7.64 -0.06 14.80
CA TYR A 200 -8.89 0.20 15.49
C TYR A 200 -8.69 1.25 16.58
N LEU A 201 -9.43 2.36 16.49
CA LEU A 201 -9.48 3.40 17.50
C LEU A 201 -10.86 3.44 18.13
N LYS A 202 -10.92 3.34 19.47
CA LYS A 202 -12.17 3.34 20.23
C LYS A 202 -12.44 4.70 20.88
N TYR A 203 -13.61 5.26 20.63
CA TYR A 203 -14.11 6.50 21.18
C TYR A 203 -15.47 6.25 21.85
N GLY A 204 -15.48 6.07 23.17
CA GLY A 204 -16.69 5.60 23.86
C GLY A 204 -17.16 4.26 23.31
N ASP A 205 -18.37 4.22 22.74
CA ASP A 205 -18.92 3.02 22.13
C ASP A 205 -18.65 2.90 20.62
N ILE A 206 -18.04 3.92 20.01
CA ILE A 206 -17.72 3.94 18.58
C ILE A 206 -16.30 3.39 18.40
N VAL A 207 -16.16 2.36 17.59
CA VAL A 207 -14.86 1.87 17.10
C VAL A 207 -14.76 2.18 15.63
N ILE A 208 -13.82 3.02 15.24
CA ILE A 208 -13.47 3.28 13.85
C ILE A 208 -12.28 2.45 13.41
N GLU A 209 -12.23 2.14 12.14
CA GLU A 209 -11.06 1.60 11.47
C GLU A 209 -10.41 2.71 10.63
N THR A 210 -9.09 2.89 10.77
CA THR A 210 -8.35 3.96 10.11
C THR A 210 -7.04 3.43 9.55
N PRO A 211 -6.56 3.90 8.38
CA PRO A 211 -5.23 3.54 7.88
C PRO A 211 -4.13 3.79 8.90
N ALA A 212 -3.23 2.84 9.07
CA ALA A 212 -2.08 3.01 9.98
C ALA A 212 -1.18 4.18 9.54
N MET A 213 -1.11 4.46 8.25
CA MET A 213 -0.41 5.62 7.71
C MET A 213 -0.89 6.95 8.27
N ASN A 214 -2.11 7.04 8.77
CA ASN A 214 -2.60 8.27 9.40
C ASN A 214 -1.77 8.64 10.64
N VAL A 215 -1.32 7.66 11.43
CA VAL A 215 -0.43 7.92 12.56
C VAL A 215 0.96 8.34 12.08
N VAL A 216 1.49 7.64 11.07
CA VAL A 216 2.82 7.94 10.49
C VAL A 216 2.85 9.36 9.92
N GLN A 217 1.81 9.75 9.20
CA GLN A 217 1.75 11.05 8.52
C GLN A 217 1.44 12.21 9.45
N TYR A 218 0.62 11.99 10.48
CA TYR A 218 0.20 13.06 11.39
C TYR A 218 1.12 13.23 12.60
N GLN A 219 1.78 12.16 13.04
CA GLN A 219 2.66 12.16 14.22
C GLN A 219 4.02 11.49 13.95
N PRO A 220 4.72 11.83 12.85
CA PRO A 220 5.94 11.14 12.44
C PRO A 220 7.04 11.22 13.49
N GLU A 221 7.29 12.38 14.09
CA GLU A 221 8.34 12.56 15.09
C GLU A 221 8.10 11.74 16.36
N ASN A 222 6.83 11.73 16.85
CA ASN A 222 6.49 10.94 18.02
C ASN A 222 6.60 9.44 17.77
N LEU A 223 6.24 8.98 16.56
CA LEU A 223 6.23 7.57 16.21
C LEU A 223 7.62 7.05 15.84
N LEU A 224 8.34 7.79 15.01
CA LEU A 224 9.63 7.35 14.44
C LEU A 224 10.83 7.80 15.28
N GLY A 225 10.65 8.82 16.09
CA GLY A 225 11.73 9.53 16.75
C GLY A 225 12.47 10.49 15.80
N GLU A 226 13.11 11.49 16.37
CA GLU A 226 13.76 12.60 15.65
C GLU A 226 14.73 12.14 14.55
N LYS A 227 15.58 11.15 14.87
CA LYS A 227 16.62 10.67 13.92
C LYS A 227 16.03 10.01 12.68
N ASN A 228 15.01 9.14 12.89
CA ASN A 228 14.38 8.44 11.77
C ASN A 228 13.51 9.39 10.95
N PHE A 229 12.79 10.29 11.60
CA PHE A 229 12.03 11.32 10.92
C PHE A 229 12.93 12.24 10.08
N ALA A 230 14.07 12.68 10.61
CA ALA A 230 15.03 13.49 9.85
C ALA A 230 15.57 12.76 8.61
N ARG A 231 15.70 11.42 8.66
CA ARG A 231 16.21 10.61 7.55
C ARG A 231 15.16 10.22 6.53
N PHE A 232 13.97 9.79 6.98
CA PHE A 232 12.95 9.17 6.14
C PHE A 232 11.70 10.05 5.96
N GLY A 233 11.57 11.16 6.71
CA GLY A 233 10.35 11.96 6.72
C GLY A 233 9.18 11.19 7.34
N ALA A 234 7.97 11.45 6.85
CA ALA A 234 6.76 10.78 7.31
C ALA A 234 6.56 9.45 6.56
N GLU A 235 7.58 8.60 6.56
CA GLU A 235 7.57 7.22 6.04
C GLU A 235 8.02 6.25 7.13
N PHE A 236 7.38 5.09 7.22
CA PHE A 236 7.77 4.05 8.16
C PHE A 236 8.69 3.06 7.44
N PRO A 237 10.03 3.07 7.73
CA PRO A 237 11.00 2.35 6.91
C PRO A 237 11.11 0.86 7.23
N ILE A 238 10.40 0.37 8.26
CA ILE A 238 10.44 -1.03 8.68
C ILE A 238 9.14 -1.71 8.23
N ARG A 239 9.29 -2.92 7.68
CA ARG A 239 8.20 -3.85 7.38
C ARG A 239 8.45 -5.16 8.06
N PHE A 240 7.38 -5.85 8.41
CA PHE A 240 7.43 -7.10 9.12
C PHE A 240 6.26 -7.99 8.67
N ASP A 241 6.55 -9.21 8.27
CA ASP A 241 5.55 -10.17 7.83
C ASP A 241 5.84 -11.55 8.43
N PHE A 242 4.80 -12.29 8.79
CA PHE A 242 4.90 -13.73 8.96
C PHE A 242 4.64 -14.41 7.61
N LEU A 243 5.57 -15.24 7.20
CA LEU A 243 5.51 -16.00 5.95
C LEU A 243 5.40 -17.48 6.27
N ASP A 244 4.41 -18.15 5.72
CA ASP A 244 4.18 -19.57 5.92
C ASP A 244 4.39 -20.36 4.62
N THR A 245 5.36 -21.25 4.62
CA THR A 245 5.68 -22.15 3.50
C THR A 245 5.58 -23.63 3.86
N MET A 246 5.12 -23.94 5.08
CA MET A 246 4.99 -25.33 5.55
C MET A 246 3.91 -26.08 4.77
N GLU A 247 4.27 -27.20 4.15
CA GLU A 247 3.43 -27.95 3.21
C GLU A 247 3.02 -27.16 1.97
N GLY A 248 3.65 -25.98 1.77
CA GLY A 248 3.48 -25.13 0.60
C GLY A 248 4.64 -25.26 -0.38
N GLN A 249 5.08 -24.14 -0.92
CA GLN A 249 6.17 -24.07 -1.89
C GLN A 249 7.23 -23.06 -1.44
N ASN A 250 8.37 -23.05 -2.14
CA ASN A 250 9.39 -22.04 -1.89
C ASN A 250 8.89 -20.64 -2.19
N LEU A 251 9.33 -19.68 -1.38
CA LEU A 251 9.18 -18.26 -1.69
C LEU A 251 9.76 -17.93 -3.06
N SER A 252 9.26 -16.88 -3.67
CA SER A 252 9.82 -16.35 -4.91
C SER A 252 11.30 -16.00 -4.71
N LEU A 253 12.12 -16.29 -5.70
CA LEU A 253 13.51 -15.83 -5.73
C LEU A 253 13.52 -14.31 -5.89
N GLN A 254 14.06 -13.60 -4.92
CA GLN A 254 14.10 -12.14 -4.87
C GLN A 254 15.53 -11.63 -4.80
N VAL A 255 15.75 -10.48 -5.41
CA VAL A 255 16.99 -9.69 -5.31
C VAL A 255 16.63 -8.28 -4.93
N HIS A 256 17.11 -7.83 -3.76
CA HIS A 256 16.96 -6.44 -3.33
C HIS A 256 18.08 -5.60 -3.93
N PRO A 257 17.77 -4.59 -4.76
CA PRO A 257 18.79 -3.82 -5.44
C PRO A 257 19.51 -2.85 -4.48
N LEU A 258 20.68 -2.39 -4.89
CA LEU A 258 21.37 -1.30 -4.19
C LEU A 258 20.58 0.00 -4.25
N THR A 259 20.79 0.90 -3.28
CA THR A 259 20.07 2.17 -3.17
C THR A 259 20.19 3.03 -4.44
N GLU A 260 21.37 3.10 -5.04
CA GLU A 260 21.59 3.85 -6.28
C GLU A 260 20.78 3.30 -7.45
N TYR A 261 20.67 1.98 -7.53
CA TYR A 261 19.90 1.32 -8.57
C TYR A 261 18.40 1.59 -8.39
N ILE A 262 17.88 1.40 -7.18
CA ILE A 262 16.44 1.58 -6.91
C ILE A 262 16.03 3.05 -7.08
N LYS A 263 16.92 3.99 -6.75
CA LYS A 263 16.71 5.41 -6.96
C LYS A 263 16.64 5.78 -8.44
N SER A 264 17.59 5.29 -9.24
CA SER A 264 17.67 5.63 -10.67
C SER A 264 16.58 4.97 -11.52
N HIS A 265 16.12 3.76 -11.13
CA HIS A 265 15.17 2.98 -11.94
C HIS A 265 13.73 3.11 -11.47
N PHE A 266 13.50 3.27 -10.18
CA PHE A 266 12.16 3.30 -9.59
C PHE A 266 11.84 4.58 -8.85
N GLY A 267 12.81 5.51 -8.73
CA GLY A 267 12.65 6.77 -7.99
C GLY A 267 12.50 6.58 -6.48
N MET A 268 12.76 5.41 -5.94
CA MET A 268 12.68 5.15 -4.49
C MET A 268 13.94 5.67 -3.77
N THR A 269 13.77 6.16 -2.54
CA THR A 269 14.85 6.83 -1.81
C THR A 269 15.73 5.91 -0.99
N TYR A 270 15.28 4.69 -0.72
CA TYR A 270 16.03 3.66 0.00
C TYR A 270 15.61 2.27 -0.48
N THR A 271 16.49 1.30 -0.29
CA THR A 271 16.25 -0.10 -0.59
C THR A 271 15.73 -0.84 0.65
N GLN A 272 15.33 -2.08 0.47
CA GLN A 272 14.96 -2.99 1.54
C GLN A 272 16.16 -3.90 1.86
N ASP A 273 16.62 -3.87 3.10
CA ASP A 273 17.48 -4.89 3.67
C ASP A 273 16.57 -5.90 4.38
N GLU A 274 16.73 -7.18 4.08
CA GLU A 274 15.83 -8.22 4.56
C GLU A 274 16.60 -9.26 5.39
N SER A 275 15.95 -9.73 6.45
CA SER A 275 16.44 -10.81 7.29
C SER A 275 15.28 -11.71 7.71
N TYR A 276 15.57 -12.97 8.00
CA TYR A 276 14.59 -13.94 8.46
C TYR A 276 14.85 -14.32 9.92
N TYR A 277 13.78 -14.54 10.65
CA TYR A 277 13.75 -15.25 11.91
C TYR A 277 12.83 -16.46 11.75
N ILE A 278 13.39 -17.67 11.86
CA ILE A 278 12.63 -18.92 11.70
C ILE A 278 11.89 -19.19 13.00
N LEU A 279 10.56 -19.22 12.94
CA LEU A 279 9.69 -19.51 14.08
C LEU A 279 9.53 -21.01 14.31
N ASP A 280 9.36 -21.74 13.22
CA ASP A 280 9.18 -23.20 13.21
C ASP A 280 9.65 -23.77 11.88
N CYS A 281 10.03 -25.03 11.83
CA CYS A 281 10.45 -25.71 10.62
C CYS A 281 10.18 -27.21 10.71
N GLN A 282 9.92 -27.83 9.57
CA GLN A 282 9.88 -29.28 9.44
C GLN A 282 11.28 -29.86 9.17
N GLU A 283 11.46 -31.16 9.44
CA GLU A 283 12.72 -31.86 9.15
C GLU A 283 13.10 -31.73 7.66
N GLY A 284 14.33 -31.28 7.40
CA GLY A 284 14.82 -31.01 6.04
C GLY A 284 14.36 -29.64 5.48
N GLY A 285 13.66 -28.84 6.28
CA GLY A 285 13.35 -27.45 5.93
C GLY A 285 14.60 -26.58 5.92
N GLY A 286 14.61 -25.56 5.08
CA GLY A 286 15.76 -24.67 5.01
C GLY A 286 15.52 -23.47 4.09
N VAL A 287 16.54 -22.64 3.96
CA VAL A 287 16.47 -21.37 3.23
C VAL A 287 17.52 -21.34 2.12
N PHE A 288 17.10 -20.97 0.91
CA PHE A 288 18.01 -20.61 -0.17
C PHE A 288 18.46 -19.16 -0.02
N LEU A 289 19.75 -18.93 0.24
CA LEU A 289 20.29 -17.61 0.51
C LEU A 289 21.69 -17.42 -0.05
N GLY A 290 21.89 -16.37 -0.84
CA GLY A 290 23.18 -16.00 -1.40
C GLY A 290 23.62 -16.86 -2.58
N LEU A 291 24.35 -16.24 -3.50
CA LEU A 291 24.91 -16.92 -4.67
C LEU A 291 26.09 -17.81 -4.28
N LYS A 292 26.24 -18.93 -4.95
CA LYS A 292 27.47 -19.74 -4.87
C LYS A 292 28.64 -18.99 -5.52
N GLU A 293 29.88 -19.28 -5.06
CA GLU A 293 31.07 -18.52 -5.49
C GLU A 293 31.38 -18.73 -6.99
N ASP A 294 31.26 -19.95 -7.50
CA ASP A 294 31.71 -20.34 -8.84
C ASP A 294 30.61 -20.32 -9.91
N ILE A 295 29.62 -19.42 -9.79
CA ILE A 295 28.52 -19.35 -10.75
C ILE A 295 28.91 -18.62 -12.04
N GLN A 296 28.38 -19.09 -13.16
CA GLN A 296 28.40 -18.38 -14.44
C GLN A 296 27.20 -17.42 -14.50
N LYS A 297 27.43 -16.13 -14.22
CA LYS A 297 26.37 -15.10 -14.10
C LYS A 297 25.46 -15.04 -15.32
N GLU A 298 26.04 -15.00 -16.51
CA GLU A 298 25.31 -14.91 -17.78
C GLU A 298 24.40 -16.14 -17.99
N LYS A 299 24.87 -17.31 -17.61
CA LYS A 299 24.08 -18.55 -17.71
C LYS A 299 22.92 -18.53 -16.74
N MET A 300 23.14 -18.11 -15.49
CA MET A 300 22.09 -17.96 -14.49
C MET A 300 21.01 -16.98 -14.97
N ILE A 301 21.42 -15.81 -15.46
CA ILE A 301 20.50 -14.78 -15.97
C ILE A 301 19.68 -15.31 -17.15
N ASN A 302 20.30 -16.03 -18.07
CA ASN A 302 19.60 -16.62 -19.22
C ASN A 302 18.60 -17.71 -18.80
N GLU A 303 18.95 -18.55 -17.83
CA GLU A 303 18.04 -19.55 -17.28
C GLU A 303 16.85 -18.90 -16.55
N LEU A 304 17.08 -17.82 -15.77
CA LEU A 304 16.01 -17.04 -15.14
C LEU A 304 15.07 -16.41 -16.16
N LYS A 305 15.61 -15.77 -17.21
CA LYS A 305 14.80 -15.16 -18.28
C LYS A 305 13.94 -16.19 -19.00
N ARG A 306 14.50 -17.37 -19.31
CA ARG A 306 13.76 -18.47 -19.94
C ARG A 306 12.66 -19.01 -19.02
N ALA A 307 12.96 -19.22 -17.73
CA ALA A 307 11.96 -19.64 -16.76
C ALA A 307 10.83 -18.62 -16.62
N GLN A 308 11.15 -17.32 -16.59
CA GLN A 308 10.16 -16.24 -16.57
C GLN A 308 9.28 -16.21 -17.83
N ALA A 309 9.84 -16.57 -18.99
CA ALA A 309 9.09 -16.68 -20.24
C ALA A 309 8.27 -17.99 -20.35
N GLY A 310 8.33 -18.87 -19.36
CA GLY A 310 7.67 -20.20 -19.41
C GLY A 310 8.39 -21.23 -20.30
N GLU A 311 9.64 -20.97 -20.68
CA GLU A 311 10.44 -21.82 -21.60
C GLU A 311 11.31 -22.86 -20.86
N GLY A 312 11.03 -23.15 -19.60
CA GLY A 312 11.76 -24.11 -18.80
C GLY A 312 11.71 -23.79 -17.31
N SER A 313 12.44 -24.56 -16.52
CA SER A 313 12.57 -24.38 -15.06
C SER A 313 13.95 -23.83 -14.69
N PHE A 314 14.00 -23.07 -13.61
CA PHE A 314 15.24 -22.62 -13.00
C PHE A 314 15.66 -23.59 -11.89
N ASN A 315 16.87 -24.11 -11.96
CA ASN A 315 17.41 -24.99 -10.91
C ASN A 315 18.13 -24.14 -9.86
N VAL A 316 17.40 -23.80 -8.79
CA VAL A 316 17.92 -22.96 -7.70
C VAL A 316 19.17 -23.56 -7.05
N GLN A 317 19.21 -24.87 -6.81
CA GLN A 317 20.33 -25.56 -6.14
C GLN A 317 21.66 -25.41 -6.89
N ARG A 318 21.62 -25.15 -8.18
CA ARG A 318 22.83 -24.93 -8.98
C ARG A 318 23.52 -23.62 -8.68
N TYR A 319 22.77 -22.59 -8.27
CA TYR A 319 23.24 -21.22 -8.20
C TYR A 319 23.19 -20.63 -6.80
N ILE A 320 22.31 -21.11 -5.94
CA ILE A 320 22.03 -20.54 -4.62
C ILE A 320 22.47 -21.52 -3.54
N ASN A 321 23.06 -20.99 -2.46
CA ASN A 321 23.37 -21.77 -1.27
C ASN A 321 22.08 -22.16 -0.55
N PHE A 322 22.08 -23.35 0.05
CA PHE A 322 21.01 -23.86 0.89
C PHE A 322 21.51 -24.01 2.32
N PHE A 323 20.73 -23.52 3.28
CA PHE A 323 20.98 -23.58 4.71
C PHE A 323 19.81 -24.30 5.38
N GLU A 324 20.11 -25.38 6.11
CA GLU A 324 19.18 -26.08 6.99
C GLU A 324 19.01 -25.38 8.31
#